data_ee67df3c286a1be149a7f7f91bc571e7
#
_entry.id   ee67df3c286a1be149a7f7f91bc571e7
#
_cell.length_a   1.000
_cell.length_b   1.000
_cell.length_c   1.000
_cell.angle_alpha   90.00
_cell.angle_beta   90.00
_cell.angle_gamma   90.00
#
_symmetry.space_group_name_H-M   'P 1'
#
loop_
_entity.id
_entity.type
_entity.pdbx_description
1 polymer ?
#
loop_
_entity_poly.entity_id
_entity_poly.type
_entity_poly.pdbx_seq_one_letter_code
_entity_poly.pdbx_strand_id
1 'polypeptide(L)'
;MKNFQDLVQEALKDVSEVDIHQLKEKIESNKQIRLIDIREDREWVSGRIPSAFHIGRGVLEKGIFEVANRDDVIILYCASGFRSVLGSKSLNEMGFKNVFSLKGGITDWITAGFEIEE
;
A
#
# COMPACT_ATOMS: atom_id res chain seq x y z
N MET A 1 23.23 15.23 -1.09
CA MET A 1 21.85 15.45 -0.60
C MET A 1 20.90 14.50 -1.34
N LYS A 2 20.00 13.87 -0.62
CA LYS A 2 19.02 12.97 -1.21
C LYS A 2 17.68 13.67 -1.41
N ASN A 3 17.05 13.42 -2.55
CA ASN A 3 15.68 13.89 -2.79
C ASN A 3 14.69 12.71 -2.59
N PHE A 4 13.40 12.97 -2.80
CA PHE A 4 12.36 11.97 -2.62
C PHE A 4 12.61 10.72 -3.47
N GLN A 5 12.97 10.89 -4.74
CA GLN A 5 13.22 9.76 -5.63
C GLN A 5 14.41 8.92 -5.18
N ASP A 6 15.43 9.57 -4.63
CA ASP A 6 16.59 8.85 -4.09
C ASP A 6 16.17 7.94 -2.93
N LEU A 7 15.31 8.45 -2.04
CA LEU A 7 14.81 7.65 -0.92
C LEU A 7 13.99 6.47 -1.42
N VAL A 8 13.15 6.68 -2.43
CA VAL A 8 12.34 5.60 -3.02
C VAL A 8 13.24 4.54 -3.64
N GLN A 9 14.23 4.95 -4.41
CA GLN A 9 15.14 4.00 -5.08
C GLN A 9 15.95 3.18 -4.07
N GLU A 10 16.38 3.80 -2.99
CA GLU A 10 17.07 3.08 -1.92
C GLU A 10 16.15 2.08 -1.24
N ALA A 11 14.92 2.48 -0.95
CA ALA A 11 13.96 1.62 -0.28
C ALA A 11 13.57 0.42 -1.16
N LEU A 12 13.51 0.59 -2.47
CA LEU A 12 13.15 -0.48 -3.40
C LEU A 12 14.12 -1.67 -3.35
N LYS A 13 15.32 -1.48 -2.84
CA LYS A 13 16.27 -2.59 -2.67
C LYS A 13 15.79 -3.60 -1.63
N ASP A 14 14.97 -3.16 -0.68
CA ASP A 14 14.50 -3.97 0.43
C ASP A 14 12.99 -4.17 0.47
N VAL A 15 12.26 -3.50 -0.41
CA VAL A 15 10.79 -3.54 -0.42
C VAL A 15 10.30 -4.42 -1.56
N SER A 16 9.34 -5.28 -1.26
CA SER A 16 8.68 -6.11 -2.27
C SER A 16 7.47 -5.38 -2.84
N GLU A 17 7.26 -5.54 -4.14
CA GLU A 17 6.12 -4.93 -4.83
C GLU A 17 5.21 -6.01 -5.42
N VAL A 18 3.92 -5.68 -5.52
CA VAL A 18 2.94 -6.45 -6.31
C VAL A 18 2.32 -5.48 -7.32
N ASP A 19 1.93 -6.00 -8.47
CA ASP A 19 1.21 -5.18 -9.44
C ASP A 19 -0.31 -5.31 -9.24
N ILE A 20 -1.07 -4.54 -10.03
CA ILE A 20 -2.54 -4.51 -9.89
C ILE A 20 -3.19 -5.86 -10.23
N HIS A 21 -2.60 -6.62 -11.12
CA HIS A 21 -3.14 -7.93 -11.50
C HIS A 21 -2.95 -8.94 -10.38
N GLN A 22 -1.78 -8.91 -9.74
CA GLN A 22 -1.51 -9.74 -8.57
C GLN A 22 -2.42 -9.38 -7.41
N LEU A 23 -2.65 -8.09 -7.19
CA LEU A 23 -3.57 -7.65 -6.14
C LEU A 23 -4.99 -8.11 -6.43
N LYS A 24 -5.46 -7.91 -7.66
CA LYS A 24 -6.81 -8.31 -8.04
C LYS A 24 -7.01 -9.82 -7.85
N GLU A 25 -6.02 -10.62 -8.22
CA GLU A 25 -6.08 -12.06 -8.02
C GLU A 25 -6.17 -12.42 -6.54
N LYS A 26 -5.41 -11.75 -5.68
CA LYS A 26 -5.46 -12.00 -4.24
C LYS A 26 -6.82 -11.66 -3.65
N ILE A 27 -7.41 -10.57 -4.10
CA ILE A 27 -8.76 -10.16 -3.65
C ILE A 27 -9.79 -11.21 -4.12
N GLU A 28 -9.75 -11.59 -5.38
CA GLU A 28 -10.72 -12.51 -5.97
C GLU A 28 -10.60 -13.94 -5.43
N SER A 29 -9.41 -14.37 -5.08
CA SER A 29 -9.20 -15.69 -4.52
C SER A 29 -9.52 -15.74 -3.03
N ASN A 30 -10.05 -14.67 -2.49
CA ASN A 30 -10.48 -14.57 -1.09
C ASN A 30 -9.35 -14.82 -0.10
N LYS A 31 -8.14 -14.44 -0.48
CA LYS A 31 -7.01 -14.54 0.43
C LYS A 31 -7.11 -13.49 1.51
N GLN A 32 -6.67 -13.85 2.72
CA GLN A 32 -6.69 -12.89 3.82
C GLN A 32 -5.53 -11.94 3.68
N ILE A 33 -5.82 -10.76 3.15
CA ILE A 33 -4.85 -9.68 3.04
C ILE A 33 -5.37 -8.46 3.79
N ARG A 34 -4.44 -7.62 4.22
CA ARG A 34 -4.76 -6.30 4.75
C ARG A 34 -4.34 -5.28 3.69
N LEU A 35 -5.32 -4.79 2.96
CA LEU A 35 -5.10 -3.77 1.94
C LEU A 35 -5.28 -2.41 2.59
N ILE A 36 -4.25 -1.57 2.52
CA ILE A 36 -4.25 -0.30 3.24
C ILE A 36 -3.91 0.85 2.31
N ASP A 37 -4.84 1.81 2.23
CA ASP A 37 -4.67 3.05 1.50
C ASP A 37 -3.96 4.03 2.43
N ILE A 38 -2.77 4.48 2.03
CA ILE A 38 -1.99 5.42 2.86
C ILE A 38 -1.99 6.85 2.31
N ARG A 39 -2.95 7.15 1.43
CA ARG A 39 -3.11 8.49 0.87
C ARG A 39 -3.74 9.43 1.89
N GLU A 40 -3.81 10.71 1.52
CA GLU A 40 -4.45 11.71 2.35
C GLU A 40 -5.97 11.50 2.42
N ASP A 41 -6.60 12.06 3.45
CA ASP A 41 -8.04 11.90 3.68
C ASP A 41 -8.87 12.31 2.47
N ARG A 42 -8.53 13.43 1.84
CA ARG A 42 -9.28 13.92 0.66
C ARG A 42 -9.17 12.97 -0.53
N GLU A 43 -8.04 12.29 -0.68
CA GLU A 43 -7.86 11.30 -1.74
C GLU A 43 -8.73 10.07 -1.48
N TRP A 44 -8.74 9.61 -0.24
CA TRP A 44 -9.57 8.49 0.19
C TRP A 44 -11.06 8.73 -0.06
N VAL A 45 -11.54 9.90 0.31
CA VAL A 45 -12.94 10.26 0.16
C VAL A 45 -13.38 10.29 -1.30
N SER A 46 -12.48 10.68 -2.21
CA SER A 46 -12.82 10.77 -3.64
C SER A 46 -12.88 9.42 -4.35
N GLY A 47 -12.44 8.35 -3.71
CA GLY A 47 -12.51 6.99 -4.29
C GLY A 47 -11.36 6.13 -3.83
N ARG A 48 -11.60 4.82 -3.71
CA ARG A 48 -10.61 3.89 -3.16
C ARG A 48 -10.82 2.49 -3.72
N ILE A 49 -9.80 1.67 -3.58
CA ILE A 49 -9.92 0.25 -3.94
C ILE A 49 -10.84 -0.41 -2.92
N PRO A 50 -11.83 -1.20 -3.37
CA PRO A 50 -12.78 -1.85 -2.44
C PRO A 50 -12.07 -2.69 -1.39
N SER A 51 -12.64 -2.70 -0.19
CA SER A 51 -12.16 -3.48 0.97
C SER A 51 -10.89 -2.92 1.62
N ALA A 52 -10.40 -1.77 1.19
CA ALA A 52 -9.23 -1.17 1.80
C ALA A 52 -9.54 -0.54 3.14
N PHE A 53 -8.56 -0.59 4.04
CA PHE A 53 -8.55 0.23 5.25
C PHE A 53 -7.83 1.53 4.91
N HIS A 54 -8.13 2.59 5.64
CA HIS A 54 -7.44 3.87 5.46
C HIS A 54 -6.58 4.20 6.66
N ILE A 55 -5.27 4.33 6.42
CA ILE A 55 -4.33 4.84 7.42
C ILE A 55 -3.37 5.75 6.65
N GLY A 56 -3.50 7.06 6.83
CA GLY A 56 -2.64 8.01 6.12
C GLY A 56 -1.16 7.78 6.44
N ARG A 57 -0.30 8.10 5.49
CA ARG A 57 1.14 7.83 5.64
C ARG A 57 1.72 8.40 6.93
N GLY A 58 1.26 9.57 7.35
CA GLY A 58 1.78 10.25 8.54
C GLY A 58 1.49 9.55 9.85
N VAL A 59 0.53 8.65 9.88
CA VAL A 59 0.15 7.91 11.10
C VAL A 59 0.21 6.40 10.89
N LEU A 60 0.84 5.95 9.82
CA LEU A 60 0.90 4.53 9.48
C LEU A 60 1.54 3.70 10.59
N GLU A 61 2.71 4.11 11.06
CA GLU A 61 3.47 3.35 12.05
C GLU A 61 2.72 3.20 13.37
N LYS A 62 1.94 4.21 13.72
CA LYS A 62 1.13 4.16 14.93
C LYS A 62 -0.16 3.38 14.73
N GLY A 63 -0.81 3.57 13.59
CA GLY A 63 -2.15 3.01 13.34
C GLY A 63 -2.17 1.56 12.88
N ILE A 64 -1.05 1.06 12.38
CA ILE A 64 -1.03 -0.27 11.74
C ILE A 64 -1.49 -1.38 12.69
N PHE A 65 -1.17 -1.27 13.98
CA PHE A 65 -1.51 -2.32 14.95
C PHE A 65 -3.01 -2.46 15.19
N GLU A 66 -3.81 -1.48 14.79
CA GLU A 66 -5.26 -1.55 14.91
C GLU A 66 -5.90 -2.44 13.84
N VAL A 67 -5.20 -2.65 12.73
CA VAL A 67 -5.78 -3.36 11.57
C VAL A 67 -5.00 -4.60 11.16
N ALA A 68 -3.78 -4.79 11.66
CA ALA A 68 -2.94 -5.91 11.23
C ALA A 68 -2.00 -6.40 12.31
N ASN A 69 -1.65 -7.68 12.21
CA ASN A 69 -0.62 -8.30 13.03
C ASN A 69 0.65 -8.45 12.20
N ARG A 70 1.79 -8.67 12.87
CA ARG A 70 3.10 -8.76 12.19
C ARG A 70 3.20 -9.87 11.15
N ASP A 71 2.41 -10.93 11.30
CA ASP A 71 2.43 -12.05 10.36
C ASP A 71 1.41 -11.93 9.23
N ASP A 72 0.57 -10.92 9.25
CA ASP A 72 -0.43 -10.72 8.20
C ASP A 72 0.23 -10.31 6.89
N VAL A 73 -0.40 -10.68 5.78
CA VAL A 73 -0.02 -10.17 4.47
C VAL A 73 -0.60 -8.78 4.33
N ILE A 74 0.26 -7.80 4.18
CA ILE A 74 -0.12 -6.38 4.12
C ILE A 74 0.27 -5.83 2.76
N ILE A 75 -0.68 -5.19 2.10
CA ILE A 75 -0.41 -4.49 0.84
C ILE A 75 -0.76 -3.03 1.04
N LEU A 76 0.24 -2.17 0.88
CA LEU A 76 0.06 -0.72 0.99
C LEU A 76 -0.09 -0.13 -0.40
N TYR A 77 -0.96 0.85 -0.55
CA TYR A 77 -0.99 1.60 -1.80
C TYR A 77 -1.16 3.10 -1.57
N CYS A 78 -0.68 3.85 -2.54
CA CYS A 78 -0.88 5.29 -2.61
C CYS A 78 -1.31 5.65 -4.03
N ALA A 79 -1.09 6.88 -4.49
CA ALA A 79 -1.52 7.27 -5.83
C ALA A 79 -0.71 6.56 -6.92
N SER A 80 0.62 6.66 -6.87
CA SER A 80 1.52 6.15 -7.93
C SER A 80 2.51 5.09 -7.47
N GLY A 81 2.45 4.70 -6.20
CA GLY A 81 3.29 3.62 -5.68
C GLY A 81 4.58 4.05 -5.00
N PHE A 82 4.83 5.36 -4.83
CA PHE A 82 6.08 5.82 -4.21
C PHE A 82 5.99 6.02 -2.70
N ARG A 83 4.93 6.67 -2.22
CA ARG A 83 4.71 6.80 -0.77
C ARG A 83 4.59 5.41 -0.12
N SER A 84 3.98 4.46 -0.83
CA SER A 84 3.79 3.11 -0.31
C SER A 84 5.09 2.31 -0.25
N VAL A 85 6.07 2.62 -1.10
CA VAL A 85 7.41 2.02 -0.98
C VAL A 85 8.05 2.44 0.34
N LEU A 86 8.00 3.73 0.65
CA LEU A 86 8.57 4.23 1.91
C LEU A 86 7.81 3.70 3.12
N GLY A 87 6.48 3.60 3.02
CA GLY A 87 5.67 3.01 4.07
C GLY A 87 6.00 1.55 4.31
N SER A 88 6.21 0.79 3.24
CA SER A 88 6.58 -0.62 3.34
C SER A 88 7.94 -0.80 4.02
N LYS A 89 8.90 0.05 3.68
CA LYS A 89 10.20 0.02 4.34
C LYS A 89 10.04 0.24 5.84
N SER A 90 9.23 1.22 6.22
CA SER A 90 9.01 1.53 7.62
C SER A 90 8.38 0.35 8.38
N LEU A 91 7.38 -0.30 7.78
CA LEU A 91 6.75 -1.46 8.43
C LEU A 91 7.72 -2.64 8.52
N ASN A 92 8.57 -2.85 7.51
CA ASN A 92 9.62 -3.88 7.59
C ASN A 92 10.55 -3.64 8.77
N GLU A 93 10.92 -2.38 9.02
CA GLU A 93 11.76 -2.04 10.15
C GLU A 93 11.07 -2.31 11.49
N MET A 94 9.75 -2.26 11.51
CA MET A 94 8.95 -2.55 12.71
C MET A 94 8.72 -4.05 12.93
N GLY A 95 9.21 -4.90 12.01
CA GLY A 95 9.09 -6.35 12.16
C GLY A 95 7.92 -6.98 11.43
N PHE A 96 7.21 -6.24 10.58
CA PHE A 96 6.19 -6.83 9.69
C PHE A 96 6.92 -7.55 8.56
N LYS A 97 6.59 -8.82 8.33
CA LYS A 97 7.37 -9.70 7.46
C LYS A 97 6.83 -9.84 6.05
N ASN A 98 5.55 -9.59 5.86
CA ASN A 98 4.87 -9.86 4.59
C ASN A 98 4.23 -8.58 4.06
N VAL A 99 5.06 -7.56 3.83
CA VAL A 99 4.60 -6.25 3.39
C VAL A 99 4.96 -6.03 1.93
N PHE A 100 3.99 -5.57 1.16
CA PHE A 100 4.15 -5.29 -0.27
C PHE A 100 3.62 -3.90 -0.59
N SER A 101 4.29 -3.23 -1.53
CA SER A 101 3.81 -1.97 -2.08
C SER A 101 3.12 -2.24 -3.41
N LEU A 102 1.97 -1.62 -3.65
CA LEU A 102 1.28 -1.75 -4.94
C LEU A 102 1.97 -0.87 -5.97
N LYS A 103 2.67 -1.51 -6.89
CA LYS A 103 3.35 -0.82 -7.98
C LYS A 103 2.32 -0.10 -8.86
N GLY A 104 2.58 1.16 -9.13
CA GLY A 104 1.65 1.98 -9.91
C GLY A 104 0.45 2.51 -9.14
N GLY A 105 0.22 2.02 -7.93
CA GLY A 105 -0.81 2.52 -7.04
C GLY A 105 -2.22 2.46 -7.60
N ILE A 106 -3.10 3.27 -7.00
CA ILE A 106 -4.50 3.33 -7.44
C ILE A 106 -4.62 3.92 -8.85
N THR A 107 -3.63 4.69 -9.30
CA THR A 107 -3.65 5.24 -10.65
C THR A 107 -3.68 4.11 -11.69
N ASP A 108 -2.81 3.11 -11.56
CA ASP A 108 -2.81 1.96 -12.46
C ASP A 108 -4.10 1.14 -12.34
N TRP A 109 -4.61 1.00 -11.12
CA TRP A 109 -5.86 0.28 -10.85
C TRP A 109 -7.03 0.91 -11.60
N ILE A 110 -7.17 2.24 -11.52
CA ILE A 110 -8.22 2.99 -12.21
C ILE A 110 -8.04 2.91 -13.72
N THR A 111 -6.81 3.08 -14.21
CA THR A 111 -6.50 3.07 -15.64
C THR A 111 -6.86 1.73 -16.26
N ALA A 112 -6.68 0.64 -15.54
CA ALA A 112 -7.04 -0.70 -15.99
C ALA A 112 -8.56 -0.94 -15.97
N GLY A 113 -9.34 -0.02 -15.45
CA GLY A 113 -10.80 -0.16 -15.38
C GLY A 113 -11.30 -1.02 -14.25
N PHE A 114 -10.47 -1.27 -13.24
CA PHE A 114 -10.88 -2.09 -12.10
C PHE A 114 -11.79 -1.28 -11.16
N GLU A 115 -12.59 -2.00 -10.38
CA GLU A 115 -13.63 -1.41 -9.54
C GLU A 115 -13.11 -0.44 -8.50
N ILE A 116 -13.81 0.69 -8.34
CA ILE A 116 -13.54 1.72 -7.33
C ILE A 116 -14.79 1.89 -6.48
N GLU A 117 -14.59 2.03 -5.19
CA GLU A 117 -15.64 2.35 -4.22
C GLU A 117 -15.59 3.84 -3.90
N GLU A 118 -16.74 4.48 -3.89
CA GLU A 118 -16.83 5.90 -3.57
C GLU A 118 -17.66 6.19 -2.33
#